data_1d78bf513280bda970402f5147fee284
#
_entry.id   1d78bf513280bda970402f5147fee284
#
_cell.length_a   1.000
_cell.length_b   1.000
_cell.length_c   1.000
_cell.angle_alpha   90.00
_cell.angle_beta   90.00
_cell.angle_gamma   90.00
#
_symmetry.space_group_name_H-M   'P 1'
#
loop_
_entity.id
_entity.type
_entity.pdbx_description
1 polymer ?
#
loop_
_entity_poly.entity_id
_entity_poly.type
_entity_poly.pdbx_seq_one_letter_code
_entity_poly.pdbx_strand_id
1 'polypeptide(L)'
;MKRLILLSIMLLSFSCASKNEVENDMANEDTTSQENWQKYPSQGELKIMSFNVRLGTAKENNPQNGWDFRKAACVEMIRDHKPTLIGFQEAVYDIQWQFFLKEFADEYEGFGVGRDDGAEKGETMGIMYRKAEIRKLQEGTFWLSPTPDVCSKAVEWGAGCFRTATWGIFEYIATGEKFFFINSHLDGASTRNHAMKLIAERIKMYNPDDLPVYFSADFNAEASDTIFNNINGTLKNTRLYAPSDRTDRGPTTNSWTGKSKSIIDHIYCSKDLKVVEYRTVRDPYKGVTYISDHYPIYAIVSLR
;
A
#
# COMPACT_ATOMS: atom_id res chain seq x y z
N MET A 1 42.76 63.98 -55.03
CA MET A 1 42.83 63.77 -53.58
C MET A 1 41.61 63.01 -53.16
N LYS A 2 41.75 61.70 -52.96
CA LYS A 2 40.61 60.80 -52.63
C LYS A 2 40.59 60.63 -51.13
N ARG A 3 39.50 60.99 -50.47
CA ARG A 3 39.27 60.67 -49.03
C ARG A 3 38.59 59.33 -48.94
N LEU A 4 39.18 58.42 -48.17
CA LEU A 4 38.65 57.12 -47.80
C LEU A 4 37.72 57.31 -46.60
N ILE A 5 36.47 56.81 -46.72
CA ILE A 5 35.54 56.75 -45.61
C ILE A 5 35.54 55.30 -45.13
N LEU A 6 35.97 55.10 -43.88
CA LEU A 6 35.85 53.79 -43.18
C LEU A 6 34.42 53.65 -42.65
N LEU A 7 33.78 52.56 -43.04
CA LEU A 7 32.49 52.18 -42.51
C LEU A 7 32.71 51.09 -41.43
N SER A 8 32.45 51.43 -40.19
CA SER A 8 32.48 50.44 -39.07
C SER A 8 31.17 49.64 -39.08
N ILE A 9 31.29 48.35 -39.31
CA ILE A 9 30.18 47.39 -39.15
C ILE A 9 30.18 46.89 -37.70
N MET A 10 29.13 47.25 -36.98
CA MET A 10 28.85 46.77 -35.63
C MET A 10 28.12 45.44 -35.73
N LEU A 11 28.79 44.33 -35.40
CA LEU A 11 28.18 43.03 -35.29
C LEU A 11 27.41 42.94 -33.95
N LEU A 12 26.09 42.90 -34.04
CA LEU A 12 25.22 42.49 -32.93
C LEU A 12 25.22 40.98 -32.84
N SER A 13 25.88 40.44 -31.81
CA SER A 13 25.78 39.05 -31.45
C SER A 13 24.43 38.81 -30.69
N PHE A 14 23.48 38.19 -31.35
CA PHE A 14 22.32 37.59 -30.66
C PHE A 14 22.78 36.35 -29.92
N SER A 15 22.79 36.42 -28.58
CA SER A 15 22.96 35.25 -27.71
C SER A 15 21.64 34.46 -27.75
N CYS A 16 21.74 33.26 -28.29
CA CYS A 16 20.65 32.27 -28.24
C CYS A 16 20.72 31.65 -26.85
N ALA A 17 19.86 32.06 -25.91
CA ALA A 17 19.69 31.41 -24.63
C ALA A 17 19.04 30.05 -24.84
N SER A 18 19.75 29.01 -24.47
CA SER A 18 19.36 27.63 -24.65
C SER A 18 18.18 27.25 -23.74
N LYS A 19 17.23 26.50 -24.31
CA LYS A 19 16.07 25.90 -23.65
C LYS A 19 16.41 24.71 -22.71
N ASN A 20 17.61 24.62 -22.16
CA ASN A 20 18.08 23.44 -21.42
C ASN A 20 18.08 23.61 -19.88
N GLU A 21 17.62 24.75 -19.34
CA GLU A 21 17.63 24.93 -17.87
C GLU A 21 16.35 24.50 -17.16
N VAL A 22 15.28 24.16 -17.86
CA VAL A 22 13.99 23.76 -17.24
C VAL A 22 13.85 22.26 -17.04
N GLU A 23 14.66 21.44 -17.72
CA GLU A 23 14.60 19.95 -17.54
C GLU A 23 15.51 19.44 -16.42
N ASN A 24 16.46 20.22 -15.90
CA ASN A 24 17.36 19.77 -14.84
C ASN A 24 16.82 19.96 -13.41
N ASP A 25 15.84 20.82 -13.21
CA ASP A 25 15.30 21.06 -11.85
C ASP A 25 14.29 20.00 -11.40
N MET A 26 13.66 19.25 -12.32
CA MET A 26 12.74 18.17 -11.95
C MET A 26 13.42 16.82 -11.64
N ALA A 27 14.69 16.65 -12.04
CA ALA A 27 15.44 15.41 -11.77
C ALA A 27 16.20 15.48 -10.43
N ASN A 28 16.34 16.66 -9.84
CA ASN A 28 17.14 16.86 -8.60
C ASN A 28 16.30 16.90 -7.31
N GLU A 29 14.96 17.02 -7.39
CA GLU A 29 14.11 17.03 -6.20
C GLU A 29 13.83 15.63 -5.63
N ASP A 30 14.01 14.55 -6.43
CA ASP A 30 13.67 13.18 -5.98
C ASP A 30 14.84 12.45 -5.29
N THR A 31 16.09 12.92 -5.46
CA THR A 31 17.27 12.27 -4.87
C THR A 31 17.60 12.72 -3.45
N THR A 32 17.17 13.90 -3.03
CA THR A 32 17.44 14.43 -1.68
C THR A 32 16.46 13.94 -0.61
N SER A 33 15.28 13.41 -0.99
CA SER A 33 14.29 12.90 -0.06
C SER A 33 14.57 11.47 0.40
N GLN A 34 15.29 10.65 -0.38
CA GLN A 34 15.52 9.23 -0.07
C GLN A 34 16.49 8.99 1.09
N GLU A 35 17.44 9.89 1.35
CA GLU A 35 18.44 9.72 2.41
C GLU A 35 17.85 9.81 3.84
N ASN A 36 16.64 10.33 4.00
CA ASN A 36 16.02 10.57 5.31
C ASN A 36 14.91 9.58 5.69
N TRP A 37 14.62 8.56 4.85
CA TRP A 37 13.59 7.57 5.16
C TRP A 37 13.97 6.68 6.35
N GLN A 38 13.04 6.52 7.30
CA GLN A 38 13.27 5.67 8.46
C GLN A 38 13.19 4.20 8.05
N LYS A 39 14.32 3.51 8.07
CA LYS A 39 14.37 2.10 7.66
C LYS A 39 13.57 1.20 8.61
N TYR A 40 13.67 1.45 9.91
CA TYR A 40 12.99 0.67 10.95
C TYR A 40 12.20 1.59 11.87
N PRO A 41 11.03 1.14 12.39
CA PRO A 41 10.29 1.91 13.38
C PRO A 41 11.07 2.03 14.70
N SER A 42 10.89 3.14 15.40
CA SER A 42 11.37 3.30 16.78
C SER A 42 10.50 2.48 17.74
N GLN A 43 10.97 2.29 18.96
CA GLN A 43 10.14 1.66 19.99
C GLN A 43 8.84 2.45 20.19
N GLY A 44 7.71 1.78 20.20
CA GLY A 44 6.39 2.42 20.28
C GLY A 44 5.85 2.91 18.93
N GLU A 45 6.46 2.49 17.83
CA GLU A 45 5.97 2.73 16.46
C GLU A 45 5.75 1.42 15.73
N LEU A 46 4.75 1.38 14.86
CA LEU A 46 4.47 0.25 13.97
C LEU A 46 4.76 0.65 12.51
N LYS A 47 5.49 -0.20 11.79
CA LYS A 47 5.63 -0.10 10.34
C LYS A 47 4.61 -1.02 9.69
N ILE A 48 3.56 -0.45 9.13
CA ILE A 48 2.45 -1.15 8.50
C ILE A 48 2.62 -1.08 6.99
N MET A 49 2.59 -2.22 6.32
CA MET A 49 2.69 -2.32 4.87
C MET A 49 1.36 -2.81 4.27
N SER A 50 0.97 -2.23 3.14
CA SER A 50 -0.07 -2.76 2.25
C SER A 50 0.58 -3.21 0.95
N PHE A 51 0.29 -4.43 0.51
CA PHE A 51 0.93 -4.99 -0.67
C PHE A 51 -0.07 -5.80 -1.51
N ASN A 52 -0.60 -5.18 -2.55
CA ASN A 52 -1.23 -5.91 -3.63
C ASN A 52 -0.14 -6.62 -4.44
N VAL A 53 -0.10 -7.96 -4.35
CA VAL A 53 0.99 -8.77 -4.92
C VAL A 53 0.75 -9.15 -6.38
N ARG A 54 -0.33 -8.69 -6.98
CA ARG A 54 -0.82 -9.12 -8.30
C ARG A 54 -1.13 -10.61 -8.34
N LEU A 55 -2.33 -10.95 -8.75
CA LEU A 55 -2.88 -12.31 -8.87
C LEU A 55 -1.89 -13.29 -9.55
N GLY A 56 -1.45 -14.30 -8.83
CA GLY A 56 -0.43 -15.25 -9.29
C GLY A 56 -0.86 -16.13 -10.46
N THR A 57 -2.18 -16.25 -10.69
CA THR A 57 -2.78 -16.97 -11.82
C THR A 57 -3.04 -16.09 -13.05
N ALA A 58 -2.74 -14.79 -12.97
CA ALA A 58 -2.93 -13.88 -14.09
C ALA A 58 -2.08 -14.30 -15.29
N LYS A 59 -2.69 -14.31 -16.47
CA LYS A 59 -1.97 -14.53 -17.73
C LYS A 59 -1.36 -13.20 -18.17
N GLU A 60 -0.09 -13.01 -17.85
CA GLU A 60 0.64 -11.80 -18.22
C GLU A 60 1.21 -11.90 -19.64
N ASN A 61 1.10 -10.81 -20.41
CA ASN A 61 1.68 -10.75 -21.77
C ASN A 61 3.21 -10.81 -21.75
N ASN A 62 3.83 -10.24 -20.70
CA ASN A 62 5.27 -10.34 -20.48
C ASN A 62 5.53 -11.38 -19.38
N PRO A 63 6.28 -12.48 -19.68
CA PRO A 63 6.61 -13.49 -18.67
C PRO A 63 7.31 -12.96 -17.42
N GLN A 64 8.04 -11.83 -17.54
CA GLN A 64 8.68 -11.18 -16.39
C GLN A 64 7.68 -10.58 -15.40
N ASN A 65 6.43 -10.37 -15.79
CA ASN A 65 5.35 -9.95 -14.91
C ASN A 65 4.68 -11.14 -14.20
N GLY A 66 5.00 -12.38 -14.61
CA GLY A 66 4.48 -13.60 -13.98
C GLY A 66 5.01 -13.80 -12.57
N TRP A 67 4.21 -14.49 -11.73
CA TRP A 67 4.53 -14.72 -10.31
C TRP A 67 5.90 -15.38 -10.10
N ASP A 68 6.21 -16.43 -10.86
CA ASP A 68 7.46 -17.18 -10.71
C ASP A 68 8.71 -16.31 -10.92
N PHE A 69 8.63 -15.30 -11.76
CA PHE A 69 9.71 -14.35 -11.97
C PHE A 69 9.83 -13.36 -10.82
N ARG A 70 8.70 -12.90 -10.26
CA ARG A 70 8.64 -11.81 -9.29
C ARG A 70 8.80 -12.26 -7.82
N LYS A 71 8.42 -13.49 -7.49
CA LYS A 71 8.31 -13.98 -6.10
C LYS A 71 9.57 -13.77 -5.25
N ALA A 72 10.77 -13.99 -5.80
CA ALA A 72 12.02 -13.78 -5.07
C ALA A 72 12.30 -12.30 -4.78
N ALA A 73 11.89 -11.41 -5.68
CA ALA A 73 12.00 -9.96 -5.49
C ALA A 73 10.99 -9.45 -4.44
N CYS A 74 9.79 -10.00 -4.41
CA CYS A 74 8.80 -9.72 -3.34
C CYS A 74 9.36 -10.09 -1.95
N VAL A 75 9.99 -11.26 -1.84
CA VAL A 75 10.63 -11.70 -0.59
C VAL A 75 11.74 -10.75 -0.16
N GLU A 76 12.62 -10.37 -1.09
CA GLU A 76 13.73 -9.45 -0.79
C GLU A 76 13.22 -8.08 -0.32
N MET A 77 12.20 -7.54 -0.98
CA MET A 77 11.56 -6.29 -0.59
C MET A 77 11.02 -6.36 0.86
N ILE A 78 10.30 -7.42 1.22
CA ILE A 78 9.79 -7.61 2.58
C ILE A 78 10.94 -7.72 3.59
N ARG A 79 12.00 -8.47 3.28
CA ARG A 79 13.19 -8.61 4.14
C ARG A 79 13.95 -7.31 4.31
N ASP A 80 14.02 -6.47 3.28
CA ASP A 80 14.67 -5.16 3.37
C ASP A 80 13.87 -4.18 4.24
N HIS A 81 12.56 -4.10 4.02
CA HIS A 81 11.71 -3.14 4.75
C HIS A 81 11.31 -3.60 6.15
N LYS A 82 11.29 -4.90 6.44
CA LYS A 82 10.94 -5.51 7.74
C LYS A 82 9.69 -4.89 8.39
N PRO A 83 8.54 -4.83 7.70
CA PRO A 83 7.33 -4.26 8.29
C PRO A 83 6.90 -5.03 9.54
N THR A 84 6.33 -4.33 10.52
CA THR A 84 5.76 -4.95 11.73
C THR A 84 4.51 -5.75 11.39
N LEU A 85 3.66 -5.20 10.48
CA LEU A 85 2.48 -5.87 9.93
C LEU A 85 2.42 -5.66 8.42
N ILE A 86 1.88 -6.67 7.73
CA ILE A 86 1.64 -6.63 6.28
C ILE A 86 0.20 -7.05 6.01
N GLY A 87 -0.55 -6.23 5.29
CA GLY A 87 -1.81 -6.62 4.65
C GLY A 87 -1.58 -6.94 3.18
N PHE A 88 -1.90 -8.16 2.77
CA PHE A 88 -1.77 -8.62 1.39
C PHE A 88 -3.11 -8.54 0.64
N GLN A 89 -3.06 -8.18 -0.64
CA GLN A 89 -4.19 -8.27 -1.57
C GLN A 89 -3.76 -9.08 -2.79
N GLU A 90 -4.72 -9.73 -3.45
CA GLU A 90 -4.54 -10.63 -4.61
C GLU A 90 -3.65 -11.86 -4.35
N ALA A 91 -3.30 -12.16 -3.12
CA ALA A 91 -2.50 -13.34 -2.82
C ALA A 91 -3.32 -14.62 -2.97
N VAL A 92 -3.17 -15.34 -4.07
CA VAL A 92 -3.82 -16.66 -4.29
C VAL A 92 -3.36 -17.63 -3.20
N TYR A 93 -4.33 -18.29 -2.54
CA TYR A 93 -4.10 -19.05 -1.31
C TYR A 93 -2.98 -20.09 -1.44
N ASP A 94 -3.07 -21.02 -2.36
CA ASP A 94 -2.14 -22.14 -2.54
C ASP A 94 -0.84 -21.74 -3.26
N ILE A 95 -0.83 -20.66 -4.06
CA ILE A 95 0.29 -20.24 -4.89
C ILE A 95 1.15 -19.18 -4.21
N GLN A 96 0.50 -18.13 -3.67
CA GLN A 96 1.19 -16.95 -3.15
C GLN A 96 1.13 -16.85 -1.63
N TRP A 97 -0.04 -17.06 -1.04
CA TRP A 97 -0.20 -16.93 0.41
C TRP A 97 0.61 -17.99 1.14
N GLN A 98 0.48 -19.28 0.78
CA GLN A 98 1.27 -20.37 1.37
C GLN A 98 2.77 -20.22 1.11
N PHE A 99 3.15 -19.65 -0.05
CA PHE A 99 4.55 -19.33 -0.34
C PHE A 99 5.10 -18.31 0.67
N PHE A 100 4.41 -17.19 0.91
CA PHE A 100 4.86 -16.19 1.88
C PHE A 100 4.92 -16.75 3.30
N LEU A 101 3.90 -17.50 3.74
CA LEU A 101 3.92 -18.14 5.06
C LEU A 101 5.13 -19.03 5.25
N LYS A 102 5.49 -19.81 4.24
CA LYS A 102 6.66 -20.69 4.28
C LYS A 102 7.98 -19.90 4.28
N GLU A 103 8.12 -18.90 3.40
CA GLU A 103 9.35 -18.11 3.27
C GLU A 103 9.69 -17.29 4.52
N PHE A 104 8.68 -16.90 5.28
CA PHE A 104 8.83 -16.04 6.45
C PHE A 104 8.52 -16.74 7.78
N ALA A 105 8.39 -18.07 7.80
CA ALA A 105 7.99 -18.84 8.98
C ALA A 105 8.86 -18.59 10.23
N ASP A 106 10.13 -18.26 10.05
CA ASP A 106 11.05 -18.00 11.17
C ASP A 106 10.82 -16.62 11.81
N GLU A 107 10.37 -15.63 11.06
CA GLU A 107 10.25 -14.23 11.50
C GLU A 107 8.80 -13.79 11.71
N TYR A 108 7.88 -14.30 10.88
CA TYR A 108 6.48 -13.87 10.85
C TYR A 108 5.54 -15.05 11.11
N GLU A 109 4.38 -14.71 11.63
CA GLU A 109 3.18 -15.51 11.56
C GLU A 109 2.14 -14.81 10.68
N GLY A 110 1.23 -15.58 10.08
CA GLY A 110 0.19 -15.01 9.25
C GLY A 110 -1.09 -15.83 9.32
N PHE A 111 -2.20 -15.19 8.98
CA PHE A 111 -3.54 -15.79 8.91
C PHE A 111 -4.39 -15.11 7.84
N GLY A 112 -5.46 -15.76 7.46
CA GLY A 112 -6.39 -15.38 6.42
C GLY A 112 -6.89 -16.61 5.69
N VAL A 113 -8.06 -16.52 5.09
CA VAL A 113 -8.72 -17.61 4.37
C VAL A 113 -8.91 -17.25 2.90
N GLY A 114 -9.04 -18.24 2.05
CA GLY A 114 -9.41 -18.05 0.65
C GLY A 114 -10.82 -17.48 0.53
N ARG A 115 -10.98 -16.42 -0.23
CA ARG A 115 -12.25 -15.66 -0.31
C ARG A 115 -13.40 -16.43 -0.96
N ASP A 116 -13.10 -17.46 -1.78
CA ASP A 116 -14.09 -18.14 -2.60
C ASP A 116 -14.82 -19.29 -1.85
N ASP A 117 -14.22 -19.78 -0.75
CA ASP A 117 -14.81 -20.87 0.05
C ASP A 117 -14.68 -20.69 1.57
N GLY A 118 -13.97 -19.66 2.00
CA GLY A 118 -13.68 -19.46 3.43
C GLY A 118 -12.62 -20.42 3.98
N ALA A 119 -11.86 -21.08 3.12
CA ALA A 119 -10.80 -22.01 3.47
C ALA A 119 -9.55 -21.78 2.61
N GLU A 120 -9.44 -22.45 1.46
CA GLU A 120 -8.20 -22.50 0.69
C GLU A 120 -8.34 -22.02 -0.76
N LYS A 121 -9.54 -21.58 -1.20
CA LYS A 121 -9.77 -21.19 -2.60
C LYS A 121 -9.83 -19.69 -2.81
N GLY A 122 -9.22 -19.27 -3.91
CA GLY A 122 -9.22 -17.88 -4.35
C GLY A 122 -8.11 -17.05 -3.71
N GLU A 123 -8.28 -15.75 -3.75
CA GLU A 123 -7.36 -14.80 -3.15
C GLU A 123 -7.57 -14.73 -1.63
N THR A 124 -6.49 -14.45 -0.92
CA THR A 124 -6.47 -14.25 0.53
C THR A 124 -6.13 -12.80 0.84
N MET A 125 -6.98 -12.14 1.63
CA MET A 125 -6.65 -10.84 2.24
C MET A 125 -5.83 -11.10 3.50
N GLY A 126 -4.66 -11.73 3.32
CA GLY A 126 -3.83 -12.20 4.41
C GLY A 126 -3.23 -11.08 5.25
N ILE A 127 -3.03 -11.35 6.53
CA ILE A 127 -2.28 -10.50 7.45
C ILE A 127 -1.08 -11.30 7.95
N MET A 128 0.13 -10.74 7.77
CA MET A 128 1.36 -11.24 8.41
C MET A 128 1.86 -10.23 9.43
N TYR A 129 2.44 -10.72 10.54
CA TYR A 129 3.00 -9.89 11.61
C TYR A 129 4.29 -10.49 12.16
N ARG A 130 5.22 -9.63 12.60
CA ARG A 130 6.49 -10.07 13.19
C ARG A 130 6.25 -10.63 14.59
N LYS A 131 6.39 -11.95 14.74
CA LYS A 131 6.09 -12.69 15.97
C LYS A 131 6.97 -12.33 17.18
N ALA A 132 8.14 -11.75 16.94
CA ALA A 132 9.00 -11.24 18.01
C ALA A 132 8.52 -9.91 18.61
N GLU A 133 7.68 -9.15 17.89
CA GLU A 133 7.20 -7.83 18.31
C GLU A 133 5.71 -7.84 18.65
N ILE A 134 4.95 -8.70 18.00
CA ILE A 134 3.48 -8.70 18.02
C ILE A 134 2.96 -10.06 18.48
N ARG A 135 2.00 -10.01 19.39
CA ARG A 135 1.17 -11.15 19.80
C ARG A 135 -0.24 -10.96 19.24
N LYS A 136 -0.73 -11.92 18.49
CA LYS A 136 -2.12 -11.96 18.05
C LYS A 136 -3.01 -12.43 19.20
N LEU A 137 -4.09 -11.69 19.49
CA LEU A 137 -5.06 -12.01 20.54
C LEU A 137 -6.36 -12.55 19.95
N GLN A 138 -6.83 -11.96 18.83
CA GLN A 138 -8.04 -12.37 18.13
C GLN A 138 -7.83 -12.23 16.62
N GLU A 139 -8.60 -12.96 15.84
CA GLU A 139 -8.61 -12.85 14.39
C GLU A 139 -9.98 -13.22 13.81
N GLY A 140 -10.22 -12.79 12.58
CA GLY A 140 -11.38 -13.19 11.81
C GLY A 140 -11.34 -12.68 10.38
N THR A 141 -12.24 -13.24 9.57
CA THR A 141 -12.49 -12.80 8.20
C THR A 141 -14.00 -12.72 8.00
N PHE A 142 -14.45 -11.67 7.31
CA PHE A 142 -15.85 -11.54 6.90
C PHE A 142 -15.94 -11.15 5.43
N TRP A 143 -17.05 -11.48 4.79
CA TRP A 143 -17.32 -11.17 3.39
C TRP A 143 -17.94 -9.80 3.23
N LEU A 144 -17.51 -9.08 2.20
CA LEU A 144 -18.08 -7.78 1.83
C LEU A 144 -19.37 -8.01 1.03
N SER A 145 -20.39 -8.45 1.72
CA SER A 145 -21.69 -8.85 1.17
C SER A 145 -22.83 -8.55 2.15
N PRO A 146 -24.11 -8.66 1.75
CA PRO A 146 -25.26 -8.57 2.65
C PRO A 146 -25.28 -9.66 3.75
N THR A 147 -24.53 -10.76 3.56
CA THR A 147 -24.41 -11.85 4.53
C THR A 147 -22.95 -12.07 4.92
N PRO A 148 -22.36 -11.13 5.68
CA PRO A 148 -20.91 -11.06 5.87
C PRO A 148 -20.31 -12.21 6.69
N ASP A 149 -21.11 -12.92 7.47
CA ASP A 149 -20.63 -14.00 8.35
C ASP A 149 -20.61 -15.38 7.66
N VAL A 150 -21.01 -15.44 6.40
CA VAL A 150 -20.94 -16.65 5.57
C VAL A 150 -20.24 -16.32 4.25
N CYS A 151 -19.56 -17.32 3.66
CA CYS A 151 -18.94 -17.19 2.36
C CYS A 151 -19.99 -16.82 1.29
N SER A 152 -19.98 -15.57 0.88
CA SER A 152 -20.98 -15.03 -0.05
C SER A 152 -20.43 -13.94 -0.93
N LYS A 153 -21.01 -13.81 -2.13
CA LYS A 153 -20.72 -12.74 -3.08
C LYS A 153 -21.84 -11.71 -3.08
N ALA A 154 -21.49 -10.44 -3.04
CA ALA A 154 -22.47 -9.34 -3.03
C ALA A 154 -23.09 -9.08 -4.41
N VAL A 155 -23.83 -10.04 -4.94
CA VAL A 155 -24.47 -9.96 -6.26
C VAL A 155 -25.43 -8.78 -6.32
N GLU A 156 -26.17 -8.52 -5.25
CA GLU A 156 -27.12 -7.41 -5.12
C GLU A 156 -26.45 -6.04 -5.18
N TRP A 157 -25.14 -5.96 -4.85
CA TRP A 157 -24.35 -4.73 -4.98
C TRP A 157 -23.65 -4.63 -6.34
N GLY A 158 -23.79 -5.66 -7.20
CA GLY A 158 -23.13 -5.75 -8.49
C GLY A 158 -21.70 -6.25 -8.43
N ALA A 159 -21.35 -7.06 -7.42
CA ALA A 159 -20.01 -7.60 -7.27
C ALA A 159 -19.64 -8.59 -8.37
N GLY A 160 -18.47 -8.43 -8.98
CA GLY A 160 -17.91 -9.35 -9.95
C GLY A 160 -17.32 -10.61 -9.32
N CYS A 161 -16.79 -10.51 -8.10
CA CYS A 161 -16.13 -11.60 -7.37
C CYS A 161 -16.46 -11.54 -5.88
N PHE A 162 -16.04 -12.56 -5.13
CA PHE A 162 -16.03 -12.52 -3.68
C PHE A 162 -15.03 -11.49 -3.20
N ARG A 163 -15.35 -10.74 -2.15
CA ARG A 163 -14.46 -9.81 -1.46
C ARG A 163 -14.55 -10.02 0.04
N THR A 164 -13.44 -9.92 0.72
CA THR A 164 -13.32 -10.14 2.16
C THR A 164 -12.55 -9.02 2.83
N ALA A 165 -12.74 -8.90 4.14
CA ALA A 165 -11.85 -8.18 5.02
C ALA A 165 -11.38 -9.13 6.12
N THR A 166 -10.07 -9.20 6.34
CA THR A 166 -9.43 -9.96 7.41
C THR A 166 -8.98 -8.99 8.49
N TRP A 167 -9.21 -9.32 9.76
CA TRP A 167 -8.91 -8.45 10.89
C TRP A 167 -8.29 -9.22 12.05
N GLY A 168 -7.57 -8.52 12.91
CA GLY A 168 -7.07 -9.05 14.17
C GLY A 168 -6.96 -8.00 15.25
N ILE A 169 -7.02 -8.46 16.52
CA ILE A 169 -6.59 -7.70 17.68
C ILE A 169 -5.20 -8.21 18.06
N PHE A 170 -4.31 -7.29 18.25
CA PHE A 170 -2.91 -7.54 18.52
C PHE A 170 -2.44 -6.82 19.77
N GLU A 171 -1.35 -7.31 20.33
CA GLU A 171 -0.61 -6.69 21.42
C GLU A 171 0.84 -6.45 20.98
N TYR A 172 1.33 -5.24 21.16
CA TYR A 172 2.75 -4.93 21.01
C TYR A 172 3.48 -5.42 22.28
N ILE A 173 4.30 -6.46 22.14
CA ILE A 173 4.88 -7.25 23.26
C ILE A 173 5.68 -6.36 24.20
N ALA A 174 6.42 -5.38 23.67
CA ALA A 174 7.32 -4.55 24.46
C ALA A 174 6.61 -3.64 25.47
N THR A 175 5.36 -3.23 25.18
CA THR A 175 4.61 -2.28 26.04
C THR A 175 3.29 -2.84 26.56
N GLY A 176 2.78 -3.93 25.98
CA GLY A 176 1.46 -4.49 26.27
C GLY A 176 0.31 -3.70 25.63
N GLU A 177 0.60 -2.68 24.82
CA GLU A 177 -0.42 -1.90 24.12
C GLU A 177 -1.14 -2.73 23.08
N LYS A 178 -2.48 -2.64 23.08
CA LYS A 178 -3.34 -3.39 22.17
C LYS A 178 -3.83 -2.48 21.05
N PHE A 179 -4.03 -3.09 19.88
CA PHE A 179 -4.56 -2.39 18.70
C PHE A 179 -5.34 -3.34 17.79
N PHE A 180 -6.16 -2.76 16.92
CA PHE A 180 -6.94 -3.45 15.91
C PHE A 180 -6.33 -3.19 14.55
N PHE A 181 -6.09 -4.25 13.76
CA PHE A 181 -5.65 -4.14 12.37
C PHE A 181 -6.62 -4.85 11.45
N ILE A 182 -6.98 -4.22 10.34
CA ILE A 182 -7.83 -4.78 9.30
C ILE A 182 -7.20 -4.59 7.92
N ASN A 183 -7.35 -5.59 7.06
CA ASN A 183 -6.87 -5.60 5.67
C ASN A 183 -7.98 -6.02 4.72
N SER A 184 -8.09 -5.37 3.55
CA SER A 184 -9.13 -5.66 2.57
C SER A 184 -8.69 -5.37 1.13
N HIS A 185 -9.51 -5.79 0.17
CA HIS A 185 -9.43 -5.39 -1.23
C HIS A 185 -10.85 -5.15 -1.74
N LEU A 186 -11.19 -3.90 -2.04
CA LEU A 186 -12.53 -3.54 -2.49
C LEU A 186 -12.73 -3.86 -3.97
N ASP A 187 -13.97 -4.02 -4.39
CA ASP A 187 -14.33 -4.27 -5.79
C ASP A 187 -14.63 -2.96 -6.55
N GLY A 188 -15.33 -3.01 -7.65
CA GLY A 188 -15.71 -1.87 -8.48
C GLY A 188 -16.60 -0.82 -7.81
N ALA A 189 -16.85 0.28 -8.50
CA ALA A 189 -17.54 1.46 -7.96
C ALA A 189 -18.93 1.18 -7.38
N SER A 190 -19.68 0.21 -7.94
CA SER A 190 -21.03 -0.15 -7.47
C SER A 190 -21.06 -0.73 -6.05
N THR A 191 -19.99 -1.42 -5.64
CA THR A 191 -19.96 -2.15 -4.35
C THR A 191 -19.24 -1.38 -3.25
N ARG A 192 -18.28 -0.51 -3.59
CA ARG A 192 -17.34 0.10 -2.64
C ARG A 192 -18.01 0.84 -1.48
N ASN A 193 -19.09 1.59 -1.74
CA ASN A 193 -19.75 2.33 -0.67
C ASN A 193 -20.45 1.39 0.33
N HIS A 194 -21.10 0.33 -0.15
CA HIS A 194 -21.68 -0.69 0.72
C HIS A 194 -20.61 -1.43 1.54
N ALA A 195 -19.52 -1.81 0.89
CA ALA A 195 -18.38 -2.47 1.54
C ALA A 195 -17.75 -1.59 2.63
N MET A 196 -17.51 -0.31 2.36
CA MET A 196 -16.93 0.62 3.34
C MET A 196 -17.84 0.88 4.52
N LYS A 197 -19.18 0.98 4.30
CA LYS A 197 -20.15 1.07 5.38
C LYS A 197 -20.11 -0.17 6.27
N LEU A 198 -20.13 -1.35 5.67
CA LEU A 198 -20.03 -2.63 6.39
C LEU A 198 -18.72 -2.73 7.17
N ILE A 199 -17.57 -2.37 6.57
CA ILE A 199 -16.28 -2.38 7.27
C ILE A 199 -16.31 -1.46 8.49
N ALA A 200 -16.86 -0.24 8.36
CA ALA A 200 -16.96 0.69 9.49
C ALA A 200 -17.84 0.14 10.63
N GLU A 201 -18.95 -0.53 10.30
CA GLU A 201 -19.82 -1.21 11.26
C GLU A 201 -19.09 -2.38 11.94
N ARG A 202 -18.35 -3.20 11.17
CA ARG A 202 -17.63 -4.37 11.68
C ARG A 202 -16.41 -3.97 12.53
N ILE A 203 -15.71 -2.87 12.23
CA ILE A 203 -14.67 -2.34 13.10
C ILE A 203 -15.26 -2.03 14.48
N LYS A 204 -16.39 -1.34 14.58
CA LYS A 204 -17.04 -1.07 15.86
C LYS A 204 -17.47 -2.34 16.60
N MET A 205 -17.97 -3.32 15.86
CA MET A 205 -18.45 -4.59 16.43
C MET A 205 -17.32 -5.43 17.02
N TYR A 206 -16.17 -5.53 16.29
CA TYR A 206 -15.05 -6.37 16.69
C TYR A 206 -14.02 -5.63 17.57
N ASN A 207 -14.15 -4.32 17.72
CA ASN A 207 -13.31 -3.47 18.55
C ASN A 207 -14.13 -2.73 19.62
N PRO A 208 -14.80 -3.45 20.54
CA PRO A 208 -15.66 -2.83 21.56
C PRO A 208 -14.88 -2.00 22.59
N ASP A 209 -13.58 -2.25 22.76
CA ASP A 209 -12.70 -1.54 23.69
C ASP A 209 -12.13 -0.26 23.08
N ASP A 210 -12.55 0.14 21.87
CA ASP A 210 -12.09 1.33 21.15
C ASP A 210 -10.54 1.42 21.06
N LEU A 211 -9.92 0.27 20.77
CA LEU A 211 -8.47 0.17 20.55
C LEU A 211 -8.08 1.01 19.32
N PRO A 212 -6.82 1.50 19.27
CA PRO A 212 -6.27 2.11 18.07
C PRO A 212 -6.47 1.23 16.84
N VAL A 213 -6.98 1.80 15.75
CA VAL A 213 -7.27 1.09 14.51
C VAL A 213 -6.25 1.43 13.45
N TYR A 214 -5.78 0.41 12.74
CA TYR A 214 -5.00 0.53 11.51
C TYR A 214 -5.73 -0.24 10.41
N PHE A 215 -5.85 0.35 9.22
CA PHE A 215 -6.56 -0.23 8.11
C PHE A 215 -5.77 -0.08 6.82
N SER A 216 -5.31 -1.21 6.25
CA SER A 216 -4.66 -1.30 4.94
C SER A 216 -5.60 -1.89 3.90
N ALA A 217 -5.59 -1.37 2.69
CA ALA A 217 -6.30 -1.98 1.57
C ALA A 217 -5.85 -1.44 0.22
N ASP A 218 -6.09 -2.25 -0.82
CA ASP A 218 -6.40 -1.75 -2.14
C ASP A 218 -7.89 -1.36 -2.14
N PHE A 219 -8.16 -0.05 -2.11
CA PHE A 219 -9.53 0.46 -2.07
C PHE A 219 -10.17 0.57 -3.45
N ASN A 220 -9.38 0.39 -4.52
CA ASN A 220 -9.83 0.69 -5.89
C ASN A 220 -10.45 2.10 -6.02
N ALA A 221 -10.05 3.03 -5.15
CA ALA A 221 -10.58 4.39 -5.02
C ALA A 221 -9.49 5.38 -4.63
N GLU A 222 -9.51 6.56 -5.24
CA GLU A 222 -8.67 7.70 -4.84
C GLU A 222 -9.12 8.26 -3.48
N ALA A 223 -8.20 8.84 -2.72
CA ALA A 223 -8.49 9.38 -1.38
C ALA A 223 -9.59 10.45 -1.32
N SER A 224 -9.93 11.06 -2.46
CA SER A 224 -11.02 12.02 -2.62
C SER A 224 -12.40 11.37 -2.82
N ASP A 225 -12.47 10.05 -2.96
CA ASP A 225 -13.74 9.35 -3.17
C ASP A 225 -14.63 9.44 -1.91
N THR A 226 -15.92 9.60 -2.13
CA THR A 226 -16.93 9.75 -1.07
C THR A 226 -17.09 8.52 -0.19
N ILE A 227 -16.62 7.35 -0.60
CA ILE A 227 -16.63 6.13 0.22
C ILE A 227 -15.91 6.32 1.55
N PHE A 228 -14.88 7.16 1.59
CA PHE A 228 -14.11 7.43 2.80
C PHE A 228 -14.87 8.24 3.85
N ASN A 229 -16.02 8.86 3.50
CA ASN A 229 -16.89 9.50 4.49
C ASN A 229 -17.38 8.50 5.56
N ASN A 230 -17.42 7.20 5.25
CA ASN A 230 -17.80 6.15 6.19
C ASN A 230 -16.78 5.97 7.34
N ILE A 231 -15.51 6.36 7.15
CA ILE A 231 -14.43 6.19 8.13
C ILE A 231 -13.73 7.51 8.52
N ASN A 232 -13.85 8.57 7.73
CA ASN A 232 -13.18 9.86 7.99
C ASN A 232 -13.61 10.53 9.31
N GLY A 233 -14.66 10.04 9.96
CA GLY A 233 -15.05 10.46 11.32
C GLY A 233 -14.04 10.02 12.39
N THR A 234 -13.44 8.83 12.24
CA THR A 234 -12.60 8.14 13.22
C THR A 234 -11.18 7.89 12.76
N LEU A 235 -10.98 7.66 11.45
CA LEU A 235 -9.69 7.36 10.86
C LEU A 235 -9.17 8.50 9.99
N LYS A 236 -7.86 8.53 9.75
CA LYS A 236 -7.18 9.46 8.84
C LYS A 236 -6.24 8.71 7.91
N ASN A 237 -6.10 9.19 6.68
CA ASN A 237 -5.20 8.64 5.67
C ASN A 237 -3.75 8.99 6.01
N THR A 238 -2.89 7.99 6.23
CA THR A 238 -1.51 8.20 6.68
C THR A 238 -0.69 9.01 5.67
N ARG A 239 -0.93 8.84 4.37
CA ARG A 239 -0.25 9.60 3.31
C ARG A 239 -0.51 11.11 3.39
N LEU A 240 -1.72 11.51 3.76
CA LEU A 240 -2.11 12.91 3.85
C LEU A 240 -1.68 13.57 5.17
N TYR A 241 -1.43 12.77 6.20
CA TYR A 241 -1.10 13.24 7.54
C TYR A 241 0.35 13.00 7.96
N ALA A 242 1.15 12.30 7.15
CA ALA A 242 2.59 12.25 7.34
C ALA A 242 3.21 13.64 7.10
N PRO A 243 4.32 14.00 7.80
CA PRO A 243 5.06 15.24 7.56
C PRO A 243 5.43 15.38 6.07
N SER A 244 5.46 16.61 5.57
CA SER A 244 5.65 16.89 4.13
C SER A 244 7.00 16.40 3.59
N ASP A 245 8.02 16.34 4.43
CA ASP A 245 9.35 15.81 4.15
C ASP A 245 9.47 14.28 4.40
N ARG A 246 8.39 13.65 4.86
CA ARG A 246 8.28 12.21 5.19
C ARG A 246 7.10 11.55 4.50
N THR A 247 6.61 12.10 3.39
CA THR A 247 5.50 11.54 2.63
C THR A 247 5.82 11.49 1.15
N ASP A 248 5.65 10.31 0.57
CA ASP A 248 5.67 10.12 -0.87
C ASP A 248 4.30 10.43 -1.48
N ARG A 249 4.27 11.27 -2.49
CA ARG A 249 3.04 11.72 -3.15
C ARG A 249 2.80 11.07 -4.53
N GLY A 250 3.68 10.17 -4.95
CA GLY A 250 3.56 9.50 -6.23
C GLY A 250 2.48 8.40 -6.27
N PRO A 251 2.24 7.81 -7.46
CA PRO A 251 1.23 6.77 -7.65
C PRO A 251 1.52 5.50 -6.87
N THR A 252 0.46 4.76 -6.49
CA THR A 252 0.57 3.44 -5.87
C THR A 252 0.46 2.31 -6.88
N THR A 253 0.07 2.59 -8.12
CA THR A 253 0.05 1.61 -9.22
C THR A 253 1.11 1.97 -10.26
N ASN A 254 1.61 0.97 -11.00
CA ASN A 254 2.55 1.15 -12.10
C ASN A 254 2.07 0.54 -13.42
N SER A 255 1.13 -0.43 -13.38
CA SER A 255 0.58 -1.13 -14.54
C SER A 255 1.68 -1.70 -15.45
N TRP A 256 2.78 -2.20 -14.87
CA TRP A 256 3.97 -2.74 -15.55
C TRP A 256 4.72 -1.75 -16.45
N THR A 257 4.41 -0.49 -16.42
CA THR A 257 4.99 0.53 -17.32
C THR A 257 5.55 1.75 -16.61
N GLY A 258 5.24 1.93 -15.33
CA GLY A 258 5.54 3.13 -14.57
C GLY A 258 4.74 4.37 -14.99
N LYS A 259 3.77 4.23 -15.90
CA LYS A 259 2.97 5.35 -16.44
C LYS A 259 1.63 5.56 -15.71
N SER A 260 1.23 4.62 -14.86
CA SER A 260 0.03 4.79 -14.04
C SER A 260 0.18 5.98 -13.09
N LYS A 261 -0.94 6.68 -12.84
CA LYS A 261 -1.01 7.81 -11.91
C LYS A 261 -1.98 7.55 -10.76
N SER A 262 -2.59 6.36 -10.71
CA SER A 262 -3.62 6.04 -9.72
C SER A 262 -3.03 5.85 -8.33
N ILE A 263 -3.74 6.37 -7.33
CA ILE A 263 -3.41 6.27 -5.91
C ILE A 263 -4.60 5.62 -5.22
N ILE A 264 -4.65 4.30 -5.27
CA ILE A 264 -5.80 3.50 -4.83
C ILE A 264 -5.49 2.56 -3.67
N ASP A 265 -4.22 2.40 -3.36
CA ASP A 265 -3.76 1.70 -2.16
C ASP A 265 -3.56 2.72 -1.04
N HIS A 266 -4.17 2.47 0.12
CA HIS A 266 -4.08 3.38 1.25
C HIS A 266 -3.88 2.63 2.56
N ILE A 267 -3.28 3.34 3.53
CA ILE A 267 -3.23 2.95 4.93
C ILE A 267 -3.89 4.06 5.73
N TYR A 268 -4.88 3.70 6.53
CA TYR A 268 -5.56 4.58 7.48
C TYR A 268 -5.17 4.22 8.90
N CYS A 269 -5.18 5.19 9.81
CA CYS A 269 -5.03 4.96 11.25
C CYS A 269 -6.00 5.82 12.04
N SER A 270 -6.24 5.49 13.31
CA SER A 270 -7.02 6.33 14.23
C SER A 270 -6.51 7.77 14.27
N LYS A 271 -7.42 8.74 14.39
CA LYS A 271 -7.09 10.18 14.25
C LYS A 271 -6.12 10.70 15.28
N ASP A 272 -6.15 10.15 16.48
CA ASP A 272 -5.30 10.51 17.61
C ASP A 272 -3.85 10.03 17.48
N LEU A 273 -3.58 9.03 16.62
CA LEU A 273 -2.23 8.49 16.41
C LEU A 273 -1.36 9.45 15.62
N LYS A 274 -0.08 9.51 15.93
CA LYS A 274 0.91 10.28 15.16
C LYS A 274 1.37 9.45 13.95
N VAL A 275 1.22 10.00 12.76
CA VAL A 275 1.86 9.47 11.55
C VAL A 275 3.26 10.04 11.45
N VAL A 276 4.25 9.16 11.39
CA VAL A 276 5.69 9.51 11.36
C VAL A 276 6.19 9.58 9.91
N GLU A 277 5.78 8.61 9.09
CA GLU A 277 6.25 8.48 7.72
C GLU A 277 5.23 7.74 6.85
N TYR A 278 5.19 8.05 5.57
CA TYR A 278 4.50 7.28 4.53
C TYR A 278 5.40 7.17 3.30
N ARG A 279 5.52 5.96 2.75
CA ARG A 279 6.31 5.73 1.52
C ARG A 279 5.60 4.77 0.57
N THR A 280 5.78 5.02 -0.73
CA THR A 280 5.54 4.08 -1.83
C THR A 280 6.87 3.47 -2.23
N VAL A 281 6.98 2.13 -2.19
CA VAL A 281 8.23 1.41 -2.46
C VAL A 281 8.38 1.20 -3.95
N ARG A 282 9.30 1.92 -4.59
CA ARG A 282 9.56 1.85 -6.05
C ARG A 282 10.91 1.25 -6.38
N ASP A 283 11.70 0.92 -5.37
CA ASP A 283 13.03 0.36 -5.56
C ASP A 283 12.96 -0.98 -6.28
N PRO A 284 13.86 -1.25 -7.24
CA PRO A 284 13.95 -2.55 -7.87
C PRO A 284 14.59 -3.57 -6.91
N TYR A 285 14.11 -4.80 -6.94
CA TYR A 285 14.65 -5.90 -6.13
C TYR A 285 15.09 -7.06 -7.02
N LYS A 286 16.29 -7.60 -6.80
CA LYS A 286 16.87 -8.71 -7.59
C LYS A 286 16.81 -8.47 -9.10
N GLY A 287 16.98 -7.22 -9.55
CA GLY A 287 16.89 -6.86 -10.96
C GLY A 287 15.47 -6.80 -11.53
N VAL A 288 14.44 -6.98 -10.70
CA VAL A 288 13.03 -6.86 -11.08
C VAL A 288 12.57 -5.43 -10.79
N THR A 289 12.25 -4.68 -11.84
CA THR A 289 11.81 -3.27 -11.72
C THR A 289 10.42 -3.18 -11.09
N TYR A 290 9.49 -4.03 -11.50
CA TYR A 290 8.11 -4.05 -10.98
C TYR A 290 7.83 -5.41 -10.35
N ILE A 291 7.81 -5.47 -9.02
CA ILE A 291 7.51 -6.70 -8.27
C ILE A 291 6.02 -7.04 -8.22
N SER A 292 5.17 -6.08 -8.60
CA SER A 292 3.72 -6.16 -8.82
C SER A 292 3.32 -5.04 -9.76
N ASP A 293 2.11 -5.03 -10.31
CA ASP A 293 1.52 -3.90 -11.03
C ASP A 293 1.05 -2.77 -10.08
N HIS A 294 1.08 -3.05 -8.78
CA HIS A 294 1.04 -2.07 -7.70
C HIS A 294 2.42 -1.92 -7.05
N TYR A 295 2.68 -0.76 -6.50
CA TYR A 295 3.82 -0.55 -5.61
C TYR A 295 3.40 -0.87 -4.17
N PRO A 296 4.19 -1.61 -3.39
CA PRO A 296 3.95 -1.71 -1.96
C PRO A 296 3.97 -0.32 -1.33
N ILE A 297 3.10 -0.07 -0.38
CA ILE A 297 3.12 1.14 0.42
C ILE A 297 3.34 0.79 1.88
N TYR A 298 4.01 1.66 2.63
CA TYR A 298 4.05 1.54 4.08
C TYR A 298 3.83 2.87 4.79
N ALA A 299 3.36 2.78 6.02
CA ALA A 299 3.32 3.88 6.96
C ALA A 299 4.01 3.49 8.26
N ILE A 300 4.74 4.43 8.87
CA ILE A 300 5.20 4.33 10.26
C ILE A 300 4.26 5.20 11.10
N VAL A 301 3.63 4.57 12.09
CA VAL A 301 2.61 5.21 12.94
C VAL A 301 2.91 4.87 14.38
N SER A 302 2.79 5.85 15.29
CA SER A 302 2.94 5.62 16.72
C SER A 302 1.87 4.64 17.25
N LEU A 303 2.20 3.89 18.28
CA LEU A 303 1.23 3.41 19.25
C LEU A 303 0.69 4.59 20.09
N ARG A 304 -0.30 4.39 20.95
CA ARG A 304 -0.81 5.44 21.85
C ARG A 304 0.20 5.80 22.94
#